data_3f1b5e2c60aa780983a71c80f5a683e0
#
_entry.id   3f1b5e2c60aa780983a71c80f5a683e0
#
_cell.length_a   1.000
_cell.length_b   1.000
_cell.length_c   1.000
_cell.angle_alpha   90.00
_cell.angle_beta   90.00
_cell.angle_gamma   90.00
#
_symmetry.space_group_name_H-M   'P 1'
#
loop_
_entity.id
_entity.type
_entity.pdbx_description
1 polymer ?
#
loop_
_entity_poly.entity_id
_entity_poly.type
_entity_poly.pdbx_seq_one_letter_code
_entity_poly.pdbx_strand_id
1 'polypeptide(L)'
;LAPYIYDELQDLPYRQVGVVLGTAKYYRTGVINQYYRYRIQGALNAYNSGKVNYLLLSGDNALQSYNEPMTMRRDLIKGGVDPADIVLDYAGFRTLDSIVRTRKVFDTNDFIIITQRFHCERALFIALHMGIQAQCYAVPSPKDMWSVRLREFGARFGALADLYIFKREPRFLGPLIPIPAQQHDVPDDAQSYP
;
A
#
# COMPACT_ATOMS: atom_id res chain seq x y z
N LEU A 1 -8.34 4.10 -16.39
CA LEU A 1 -8.10 3.72 -14.98
C LEU A 1 -9.36 3.81 -14.12
N ALA A 2 -10.27 4.73 -14.42
CA ALA A 2 -11.48 4.96 -13.63
C ALA A 2 -12.29 3.69 -13.30
N PRO A 3 -12.46 2.69 -14.22
CA PRO A 3 -13.23 1.48 -13.89
C PRO A 3 -12.62 0.60 -12.80
N TYR A 4 -11.35 0.83 -12.44
CA TYR A 4 -10.64 0.06 -11.41
C TYR A 4 -10.48 0.82 -10.10
N ILE A 5 -11.06 2.01 -9.99
CA ILE A 5 -11.01 2.85 -8.78
C ILE A 5 -12.41 2.90 -8.17
N TYR A 6 -12.50 2.54 -6.91
CA TYR A 6 -13.75 2.48 -6.15
C TYR A 6 -13.69 3.46 -4.98
N ASP A 7 -14.65 4.37 -4.90
CA ASP A 7 -14.78 5.32 -3.79
C ASP A 7 -15.67 4.78 -2.67
N GLU A 8 -16.60 3.87 -3.02
CA GLU A 8 -17.55 3.30 -2.09
C GLU A 8 -17.22 1.86 -1.75
N LEU A 9 -17.21 1.55 -0.47
CA LEU A 9 -16.88 0.22 0.03
C LEU A 9 -17.83 -0.86 -0.54
N GLN A 10 -19.12 -0.53 -0.66
CA GLN A 10 -20.13 -1.46 -1.15
C GLN A 10 -19.90 -1.91 -2.60
N ASP A 11 -19.26 -1.07 -3.43
CA ASP A 11 -18.95 -1.36 -4.83
C ASP A 11 -17.63 -2.09 -5.01
N LEU A 12 -16.79 -2.10 -3.97
CA LEU A 12 -15.47 -2.73 -4.00
C LEU A 12 -15.61 -4.25 -4.16
N PRO A 13 -14.96 -4.87 -5.16
CA PRO A 13 -14.97 -6.32 -5.28
C PRO A 13 -14.13 -6.95 -4.15
N TYR A 14 -14.48 -8.19 -3.80
CA TYR A 14 -13.65 -8.98 -2.89
C TYR A 14 -12.33 -9.37 -3.55
N ARG A 15 -11.23 -9.21 -2.81
CA ARG A 15 -9.93 -9.78 -3.14
C ARG A 15 -9.27 -10.28 -1.86
N GLN A 16 -8.41 -11.27 -1.97
CA GLN A 16 -7.77 -11.87 -0.80
C GLN A 16 -6.90 -10.85 -0.05
N VAL A 17 -6.18 -10.01 -0.76
CA VAL A 17 -5.18 -9.09 -0.19
C VAL A 17 -5.50 -7.63 -0.50
N GLY A 18 -5.45 -6.81 0.55
CA GLY A 18 -5.41 -5.36 0.43
C GLY A 18 -4.01 -4.83 0.73
N VAL A 19 -3.46 -4.03 -0.17
CA VAL A 19 -2.14 -3.41 -0.02
C VAL A 19 -2.32 -1.98 0.43
N VAL A 20 -1.89 -1.68 1.66
CA VAL A 20 -1.94 -0.32 2.20
C VAL A 20 -0.61 0.36 1.92
N LEU A 21 -0.64 1.43 1.13
CA LEU A 21 0.55 2.22 0.83
C LEU A 21 0.88 3.14 2.01
N GLY A 22 2.12 3.06 2.51
CA GLY A 22 2.58 3.81 3.66
C GLY A 22 2.70 5.31 3.41
N THR A 23 2.56 6.06 4.47
CA THR A 23 2.85 7.49 4.54
C THR A 23 3.12 7.86 6.01
N ALA A 24 3.69 9.03 6.25
CA ALA A 24 4.02 9.49 7.60
C ALA A 24 2.76 9.67 8.45
N LYS A 25 2.77 9.18 9.69
CA LYS A 25 1.66 9.33 10.63
C LYS A 25 1.49 10.77 11.10
N TYR A 26 2.59 11.50 11.26
CA TYR A 26 2.60 12.88 11.73
C TYR A 26 3.26 13.81 10.72
N TYR A 27 2.74 15.03 10.63
CA TYR A 27 3.46 16.13 10.00
C TYR A 27 4.65 16.54 10.85
N ARG A 28 5.59 17.33 10.29
CA ARG A 28 6.74 17.87 11.03
C ARG A 28 6.33 18.68 12.25
N THR A 29 5.14 19.26 12.24
CA THR A 29 4.53 20.02 13.35
C THR A 29 4.04 19.14 14.50
N GLY A 30 4.07 17.82 14.36
CA GLY A 30 3.54 16.87 15.35
C GLY A 30 2.04 16.61 15.24
N VAL A 31 1.35 17.25 14.29
CA VAL A 31 -0.08 17.04 14.04
C VAL A 31 -0.28 15.78 13.22
N ILE A 32 -1.36 15.02 13.50
CA ILE A 32 -1.68 13.79 12.75
C ILE A 32 -1.88 14.12 11.27
N ASN A 33 -1.20 13.35 10.43
CA ASN A 33 -1.38 13.40 8.99
C ASN A 33 -2.72 12.78 8.60
N GLN A 34 -3.63 13.56 8.05
CA GLN A 34 -4.96 13.09 7.68
C GLN A 34 -4.93 12.05 6.56
N TYR A 35 -3.96 12.09 5.65
CA TYR A 35 -3.75 11.04 4.65
C TYR A 35 -3.52 9.68 5.30
N TYR A 36 -2.69 9.62 6.33
CA TYR A 36 -2.44 8.41 7.11
C TYR A 36 -3.71 7.92 7.78
N ARG A 37 -4.42 8.81 8.48
CA ARG A 37 -5.64 8.47 9.23
C ARG A 37 -6.70 7.87 8.34
N TYR A 38 -6.95 8.46 7.17
CA TYR A 38 -7.93 7.94 6.22
C TYR A 38 -7.51 6.61 5.60
N ARG A 39 -6.22 6.37 5.38
CA ARG A 39 -5.73 5.07 4.90
C ARG A 39 -5.96 3.98 5.94
N ILE A 40 -5.66 4.23 7.20
CA ILE A 40 -5.91 3.27 8.28
C ILE A 40 -7.40 2.99 8.41
N GLN A 41 -8.25 4.00 8.39
CA GLN A 41 -9.70 3.82 8.46
C GLN A 41 -10.23 3.03 7.26
N GLY A 42 -9.73 3.31 6.06
CA GLY A 42 -10.09 2.58 4.85
C GLY A 42 -9.68 1.11 4.90
N ALA A 43 -8.48 0.82 5.41
CA ALA A 43 -8.01 -0.54 5.61
C ALA A 43 -8.88 -1.30 6.62
N LEU A 44 -9.24 -0.67 7.73
CA LEU A 44 -10.16 -1.23 8.72
C LEU A 44 -11.53 -1.53 8.11
N ASN A 45 -12.07 -0.60 7.34
CA ASN A 45 -13.37 -0.77 6.69
C ASN A 45 -13.36 -1.93 5.69
N ALA A 46 -12.32 -2.04 4.88
CA ALA A 46 -12.17 -3.13 3.91
C ALA A 46 -12.03 -4.49 4.59
N TYR A 47 -11.23 -4.56 5.65
CA TYR A 47 -11.03 -5.79 6.40
C TYR A 47 -12.30 -6.21 7.17
N ASN A 48 -12.90 -5.30 7.93
CA ASN A 48 -14.06 -5.59 8.76
C ASN A 48 -15.32 -5.95 7.93
N SER A 49 -15.42 -5.43 6.72
CA SER A 49 -16.52 -5.75 5.80
C SER A 49 -16.30 -7.05 5.01
N GLY A 50 -15.15 -7.70 5.17
CA GLY A 50 -14.81 -8.92 4.45
C GLY A 50 -14.40 -8.72 2.99
N LYS A 51 -14.08 -7.50 2.59
CA LYS A 51 -13.62 -7.21 1.22
C LYS A 51 -12.17 -7.68 1.00
N VAL A 52 -11.38 -7.76 2.05
CA VAL A 52 -10.05 -8.35 2.06
C VAL A 52 -9.89 -9.25 3.29
N ASN A 53 -9.09 -10.30 3.17
CA ASN A 53 -8.76 -11.20 4.29
C ASN A 53 -7.42 -10.84 4.92
N TYR A 54 -6.50 -10.30 4.14
CA TYR A 54 -5.14 -9.99 4.55
C TYR A 54 -4.81 -8.55 4.17
N LEU A 55 -3.99 -7.92 5.01
CA LEU A 55 -3.47 -6.58 4.76
C LEU A 55 -1.94 -6.64 4.62
N LEU A 56 -1.44 -6.28 3.46
CA LEU A 56 -0.03 -6.08 3.20
C LEU A 56 0.29 -4.60 3.39
N LEU A 57 1.10 -4.30 4.39
CA LEU A 57 1.48 -2.93 4.73
C LEU A 57 2.83 -2.63 4.09
N SER A 58 2.82 -1.83 3.04
CA SER A 58 4.01 -1.54 2.24
C SER A 58 4.49 -0.12 2.49
N GLY A 59 5.72 0.04 2.94
CA GLY A 59 6.27 1.34 3.27
C GLY A 59 7.77 1.32 3.45
N ASP A 60 8.29 2.43 3.95
CA ASP A 60 9.70 2.69 4.14
C ASP A 60 10.06 2.64 5.64
N ASN A 61 11.17 2.00 5.96
CA ASN A 61 11.75 2.00 7.30
C ASN A 61 13.16 2.63 7.35
N ALA A 62 13.54 3.38 6.32
CA ALA A 62 14.89 3.96 6.20
C ALA A 62 15.24 4.92 7.34
N LEU A 63 14.25 5.55 7.98
CA LEU A 63 14.44 6.37 9.15
C LEU A 63 14.28 5.52 10.41
N GLN A 64 15.33 5.41 11.24
CA GLN A 64 15.29 4.67 12.51
C GLN A 64 14.19 5.19 13.46
N SER A 65 13.85 6.47 13.38
CA SER A 65 12.84 7.11 14.21
C SER A 65 11.41 6.83 13.74
N TYR A 66 11.21 6.33 12.53
CA TYR A 66 9.90 6.10 11.96
C TYR A 66 9.90 4.92 11.00
N ASN A 67 9.13 3.91 11.35
CA ASN A 67 8.90 2.70 10.57
C ASN A 67 7.45 2.68 10.13
N GLU A 68 7.16 2.99 8.87
CA GLU A 68 5.81 3.10 8.35
C GLU A 68 5.00 1.80 8.48
N PRO A 69 5.51 0.62 8.05
CA PRO A 69 4.75 -0.61 8.18
C PRO A 69 4.43 -0.98 9.63
N MET A 70 5.37 -0.86 10.54
CA MET A 70 5.14 -1.18 11.96
C MET A 70 4.15 -0.22 12.62
N THR A 71 4.20 1.05 12.26
CA THR A 71 3.26 2.06 12.78
C THR A 71 1.85 1.75 12.33
N MET A 72 1.65 1.43 11.05
CA MET A 72 0.36 1.01 10.50
C MET A 72 -0.13 -0.27 11.17
N ARG A 73 0.74 -1.27 11.35
CA ARG A 73 0.40 -2.53 12.03
C ARG A 73 -0.17 -2.28 13.42
N ARG A 74 0.51 -1.47 14.19
CA ARG A 74 0.09 -1.10 15.56
C ARG A 74 -1.31 -0.51 15.58
N ASP A 75 -1.58 0.44 14.69
CA ASP A 75 -2.87 1.13 14.65
C ASP A 75 -3.99 0.22 14.12
N LEU A 76 -3.69 -0.68 13.16
CA LEU A 76 -4.65 -1.66 12.65
C LEU A 76 -5.01 -2.70 13.71
N ILE A 77 -4.06 -3.18 14.50
CA ILE A 77 -4.31 -4.09 15.61
C ILE A 77 -5.20 -3.42 16.66
N LYS A 78 -4.94 -2.16 16.99
CA LYS A 78 -5.81 -1.37 17.87
C LYS A 78 -7.23 -1.24 17.33
N GLY A 79 -7.39 -1.21 16.02
CA GLY A 79 -8.69 -1.16 15.35
C GLY A 79 -9.40 -2.50 15.20
N GLY A 80 -8.79 -3.60 15.68
CA GLY A 80 -9.40 -4.92 15.70
C GLY A 80 -8.95 -5.89 14.63
N VAL A 81 -7.90 -5.56 13.85
CA VAL A 81 -7.34 -6.49 12.87
C VAL A 81 -6.52 -7.56 13.60
N ASP A 82 -6.75 -8.83 13.24
CA ASP A 82 -5.94 -9.94 13.74
C ASP A 82 -4.49 -9.79 13.25
N PRO A 83 -3.48 -9.81 14.16
CA PRO A 83 -2.07 -9.74 13.76
C PRO A 83 -1.66 -10.80 12.73
N ALA A 84 -2.30 -11.99 12.76
CA ALA A 84 -2.04 -13.05 11.80
C ALA A 84 -2.45 -12.69 10.37
N ASP A 85 -3.33 -11.71 10.20
CA ASP A 85 -3.80 -11.25 8.88
C ASP A 85 -3.00 -10.06 8.34
N ILE A 86 -1.92 -9.66 9.02
CA ILE A 86 -1.08 -8.54 8.63
C ILE A 86 0.29 -9.03 8.17
N VAL A 87 0.71 -8.58 6.99
CA VAL A 87 2.03 -8.84 6.41
C VAL A 87 2.74 -7.50 6.20
N LEU A 88 4.03 -7.44 6.52
CA LEU A 88 4.82 -6.23 6.43
C LEU A 88 5.78 -6.27 5.25
N ASP A 89 5.86 -5.19 4.48
CA ASP A 89 6.86 -4.97 3.45
C ASP A 89 7.63 -3.68 3.73
N TYR A 90 8.86 -3.83 4.20
CA TYR A 90 9.75 -2.72 4.53
C TYR A 90 10.50 -2.13 3.34
N ALA A 91 10.42 -2.78 2.19
CA ALA A 91 11.14 -2.36 0.99
C ALA A 91 10.24 -1.66 -0.04
N GLY A 92 9.07 -1.22 0.36
CA GLY A 92 8.16 -0.41 -0.44
C GLY A 92 8.55 1.07 -0.45
N PHE A 93 9.76 1.39 -0.95
CA PHE A 93 10.30 2.76 -0.93
C PHE A 93 9.56 3.70 -1.87
N ARG A 94 9.04 3.18 -2.98
CA ARG A 94 8.27 3.91 -3.98
C ARG A 94 7.02 3.10 -4.36
N THR A 95 6.06 3.76 -4.99
CA THR A 95 4.85 3.07 -5.47
C THR A 95 5.18 1.91 -6.43
N LEU A 96 6.16 2.10 -7.32
CA LEU A 96 6.64 1.04 -8.20
C LEU A 96 7.11 -0.17 -7.41
N ASP A 97 7.93 0.03 -6.39
CA ASP A 97 8.44 -1.03 -5.53
C ASP A 97 7.29 -1.80 -4.88
N SER A 98 6.34 -1.09 -4.26
CA SER A 98 5.20 -1.70 -3.57
C SER A 98 4.38 -2.59 -4.51
N ILE A 99 4.05 -2.11 -5.70
CA ILE A 99 3.22 -2.84 -6.67
C ILE A 99 3.96 -4.08 -7.20
N VAL A 100 5.21 -3.93 -7.63
CA VAL A 100 5.98 -5.05 -8.19
C VAL A 100 6.31 -6.07 -7.12
N ARG A 101 6.66 -5.64 -5.90
CA ARG A 101 6.94 -6.54 -4.78
C ARG A 101 5.71 -7.35 -4.37
N THR A 102 4.52 -6.74 -4.37
CA THR A 102 3.28 -7.44 -4.07
C THR A 102 3.11 -8.64 -5.01
N ARG A 103 3.36 -8.46 -6.29
CA ARG A 103 3.26 -9.53 -7.28
C ARG A 103 4.42 -10.53 -7.21
N LYS A 104 5.66 -10.05 -7.16
CA LYS A 104 6.86 -10.90 -7.32
C LYS A 104 7.38 -11.48 -6.02
N VAL A 105 7.30 -10.75 -4.91
CA VAL A 105 7.82 -11.22 -3.60
C VAL A 105 6.73 -11.92 -2.81
N PHE A 106 5.55 -11.30 -2.71
CA PHE A 106 4.44 -11.81 -1.92
C PHE A 106 3.49 -12.71 -2.71
N ASP A 107 3.82 -13.02 -3.97
CA ASP A 107 3.09 -13.93 -4.85
C ASP A 107 1.58 -13.65 -4.88
N THR A 108 1.23 -12.38 -4.92
CA THR A 108 -0.16 -11.92 -4.91
C THR A 108 -0.51 -11.30 -6.25
N ASN A 109 -1.55 -11.81 -6.89
CA ASN A 109 -2.11 -11.30 -8.13
C ASN A 109 -3.55 -10.86 -7.89
N ASP A 110 -4.00 -9.83 -8.61
CA ASP A 110 -5.35 -9.29 -8.49
C ASP A 110 -5.70 -8.85 -7.05
N PHE A 111 -5.04 -7.81 -6.59
CA PHE A 111 -5.16 -7.29 -5.24
C PHE A 111 -5.82 -5.89 -5.23
N ILE A 112 -6.27 -5.47 -4.06
CA ILE A 112 -6.83 -4.14 -3.83
C ILE A 112 -5.73 -3.24 -3.23
N ILE A 113 -5.49 -2.11 -3.86
CA ILE A 113 -4.61 -1.06 -3.33
C ILE A 113 -5.47 -0.10 -2.50
N ILE A 114 -5.04 0.23 -1.30
CA ILE A 114 -5.76 1.13 -0.39
C ILE A 114 -4.92 2.39 -0.20
N THR A 115 -5.40 3.49 -0.77
CA THR A 115 -4.73 4.79 -0.72
C THR A 115 -5.68 5.89 -1.22
N GLN A 116 -5.22 7.14 -1.26
CA GLN A 116 -6.01 8.23 -1.83
C GLN A 116 -6.08 8.14 -3.35
N ARG A 117 -7.12 8.77 -3.93
CA ARG A 117 -7.42 8.66 -5.37
C ARG A 117 -6.24 9.04 -6.27
N PHE A 118 -5.49 10.06 -5.94
CA PHE A 118 -4.33 10.48 -6.75
C PHE A 118 -3.21 9.43 -6.76
N HIS A 119 -3.02 8.70 -5.66
CA HIS A 119 -2.12 7.56 -5.62
C HIS A 119 -2.70 6.33 -6.30
N CYS A 120 -4.02 6.13 -6.23
CA CYS A 120 -4.70 5.07 -6.97
C CYS A 120 -4.38 5.14 -8.46
N GLU A 121 -4.52 6.32 -9.04
CA GLU A 121 -4.26 6.52 -10.46
C GLU A 121 -2.81 6.18 -10.83
N ARG A 122 -1.86 6.60 -10.01
CA ARG A 122 -0.44 6.28 -10.22
C ARG A 122 -0.15 4.80 -10.07
N ALA A 123 -0.66 4.18 -9.01
CA ALA A 123 -0.44 2.76 -8.73
C ALA A 123 -1.05 1.88 -9.82
N LEU A 124 -2.27 2.17 -10.25
CA LEU A 124 -2.93 1.43 -11.33
C LEU A 124 -2.27 1.64 -12.69
N PHE A 125 -1.76 2.83 -12.96
CA PHE A 125 -0.96 3.09 -14.15
C PHE A 125 0.28 2.18 -14.19
N ILE A 126 1.00 2.08 -13.08
CA ILE A 126 2.16 1.19 -12.95
C ILE A 126 1.74 -0.28 -13.13
N ALA A 127 0.69 -0.71 -12.42
CA ALA A 127 0.20 -2.08 -12.50
C ALA A 127 -0.20 -2.47 -13.91
N LEU A 128 -0.94 -1.62 -14.61
CA LEU A 128 -1.37 -1.83 -15.98
C LEU A 128 -0.18 -2.03 -16.92
N HIS A 129 0.84 -1.18 -16.83
CA HIS A 129 2.03 -1.26 -17.68
C HIS A 129 2.93 -2.45 -17.35
N MET A 130 2.86 -2.96 -16.14
CA MET A 130 3.59 -4.16 -15.71
C MET A 130 2.81 -5.45 -15.92
N GLY A 131 1.60 -5.39 -16.48
CA GLY A 131 0.74 -6.56 -16.64
C GLY A 131 0.22 -7.13 -15.33
N ILE A 132 0.12 -6.32 -14.29
CA ILE A 132 -0.34 -6.71 -12.96
C ILE A 132 -1.80 -6.32 -12.80
N GLN A 133 -2.64 -7.27 -12.38
CA GLN A 133 -4.05 -7.03 -12.10
C GLN A 133 -4.20 -6.43 -10.72
N ALA A 134 -4.87 -5.28 -10.64
CA ALA A 134 -5.15 -4.60 -9.38
C ALA A 134 -6.39 -3.71 -9.50
N GLN A 135 -7.04 -3.49 -8.38
CA GLN A 135 -8.06 -2.46 -8.20
C GLN A 135 -7.62 -1.54 -7.09
N CYS A 136 -8.24 -0.37 -6.97
CA CYS A 136 -7.92 0.54 -5.90
C CYS A 136 -9.18 0.97 -5.14
N TYR A 137 -9.11 0.92 -3.82
CA TYR A 137 -10.07 1.55 -2.94
C TYR A 137 -9.55 2.94 -2.59
N ALA A 138 -10.22 3.96 -3.13
CA ALA A 138 -9.84 5.35 -2.95
C ALA A 138 -10.43 5.88 -1.65
N VAL A 139 -9.58 6.08 -0.65
CA VAL A 139 -9.97 6.66 0.63
C VAL A 139 -10.01 8.19 0.54
N PRO A 140 -10.73 8.88 1.46
CA PRO A 140 -10.81 10.33 1.42
C PRO A 140 -9.45 11.04 1.46
N SER A 141 -9.40 12.19 0.81
CA SER A 141 -8.25 13.09 0.86
C SER A 141 -8.58 14.34 1.66
N PRO A 142 -7.60 14.94 2.37
CA PRO A 142 -7.78 16.25 2.96
C PRO A 142 -8.15 17.33 1.92
N LYS A 143 -8.84 18.37 2.35
CA LYS A 143 -9.42 19.39 1.45
C LYS A 143 -8.42 20.26 0.69
N ASP A 144 -7.13 20.23 1.03
CA ASP A 144 -6.10 21.00 0.32
C ASP A 144 -5.64 20.24 -0.93
N MET A 145 -6.44 20.40 -1.99
CA MET A 145 -6.34 19.57 -3.21
C MET A 145 -5.33 20.08 -4.24
N TRP A 146 -4.97 21.39 -4.23
CA TRP A 146 -4.17 21.96 -5.31
C TRP A 146 -2.70 21.56 -5.26
N SER A 147 -2.08 21.64 -4.09
CA SER A 147 -0.68 21.24 -3.90
C SER A 147 -0.48 19.74 -4.13
N VAL A 148 -1.48 18.95 -3.81
CA VAL A 148 -1.49 17.49 -4.02
C VAL A 148 -1.57 17.15 -5.51
N ARG A 149 -2.43 17.82 -6.27
CA ARG A 149 -2.56 17.62 -7.72
C ARG A 149 -1.29 17.98 -8.48
N LEU A 150 -0.62 19.06 -8.10
CA LEU A 150 0.66 19.45 -8.71
C LEU A 150 1.75 18.42 -8.44
N ARG A 151 1.84 17.91 -7.20
CA ARG A 151 2.78 16.86 -6.83
C ARG A 151 2.51 15.56 -7.60
N GLU A 152 1.25 15.20 -7.75
CA GLU A 152 0.88 13.98 -8.46
C GLU A 152 1.16 14.05 -9.95
N PHE A 153 1.02 15.22 -10.56
CA PHE A 153 1.43 15.41 -11.95
C PHE A 153 2.92 15.10 -12.15
N GLY A 154 3.77 15.63 -11.27
CA GLY A 154 5.20 15.33 -11.30
C GLY A 154 5.51 13.86 -11.01
N ALA A 155 4.77 13.24 -10.08
CA ALA A 155 4.93 11.83 -9.73
C ALA A 155 4.49 10.89 -10.86
N ARG A 156 3.44 11.22 -11.61
CA ARG A 156 3.03 10.45 -12.79
C ARG A 156 4.10 10.50 -13.87
N PHE A 157 4.69 11.67 -14.10
CA PHE A 157 5.80 11.81 -15.03
C PHE A 157 7.01 10.97 -14.58
N GLY A 158 7.33 10.97 -13.29
CA GLY A 158 8.40 10.13 -12.73
C GLY A 158 8.12 8.63 -12.90
N ALA A 159 6.88 8.19 -12.65
CA ALA A 159 6.48 6.80 -12.86
C ALA A 159 6.59 6.38 -14.33
N LEU A 160 6.19 7.25 -15.24
CA LEU A 160 6.33 7.02 -16.68
C LEU A 160 7.81 6.90 -17.08
N ALA A 161 8.66 7.78 -16.57
CA ALA A 161 10.10 7.72 -16.81
C ALA A 161 10.71 6.43 -16.28
N ASP A 162 10.32 5.99 -15.06
CA ASP A 162 10.78 4.72 -14.49
C ASP A 162 10.41 3.52 -15.36
N LEU A 163 9.20 3.51 -15.93
CA LEU A 163 8.70 2.40 -16.74
C LEU A 163 9.32 2.34 -18.14
N TYR A 164 9.42 3.48 -18.82
CA TYR A 164 9.76 3.54 -20.25
C TYR A 164 11.21 3.93 -20.53
N ILE A 165 11.80 4.82 -19.72
CA ILE A 165 13.16 5.32 -19.95
C ILE A 165 14.19 4.43 -19.24
N PHE A 166 13.93 4.10 -17.99
CA PHE A 166 14.91 3.42 -17.13
C PHE A 166 14.66 1.91 -16.99
N LYS A 167 13.49 1.39 -17.36
CA LYS A 167 13.10 -0.03 -17.18
C LYS A 167 13.49 -0.57 -15.81
N ARG A 168 13.26 0.22 -14.76
CA ARG A 168 13.74 -0.09 -13.43
C ARG A 168 12.96 -1.25 -12.80
N GLU A 169 13.71 -2.19 -12.24
CA GLU A 169 13.18 -3.17 -11.29
C GLU A 169 13.17 -2.57 -9.88
N PRO A 170 12.38 -3.13 -8.95
CA PRO A 170 12.46 -2.76 -7.54
C PRO A 170 13.89 -2.91 -7.02
N ARG A 171 14.30 -2.03 -6.10
CA ARG A 171 15.64 -2.06 -5.50
C ARG A 171 15.96 -3.40 -4.85
N PHE A 172 14.97 -3.99 -4.19
CA PHE A 172 15.10 -5.26 -3.50
C PHE A 172 13.90 -6.13 -3.81
N LEU A 173 14.09 -7.33 -4.34
CA LEU A 173 13.05 -8.32 -4.45
C LEU A 173 13.13 -9.32 -3.29
N GLY A 174 14.31 -9.86 -3.02
CA GLY A 174 14.48 -10.88 -1.98
C GLY A 174 13.83 -12.21 -2.34
N PRO A 175 13.76 -13.15 -1.38
CA PRO A 175 13.11 -14.44 -1.60
C PRO A 175 11.60 -14.30 -1.77
N LEU A 176 10.99 -15.27 -2.44
CA LEU A 176 9.54 -15.37 -2.59
C LEU A 176 8.88 -15.66 -1.23
N ILE A 177 7.87 -14.88 -0.88
CA ILE A 177 7.13 -15.01 0.39
C ILE A 177 5.64 -15.04 0.08
N PRO A 178 5.02 -16.23 -0.17
CA PRO A 178 3.58 -16.34 -0.42
C PRO A 178 2.77 -15.97 0.82
N ILE A 179 1.85 -15.03 0.70
CA ILE A 179 1.08 -14.50 1.85
C ILE A 179 0.26 -15.59 2.57
N PRO A 180 -0.54 -16.43 1.92
CA PRO A 180 -1.36 -17.41 2.63
C PRO A 180 -0.55 -18.45 3.40
N ALA A 181 0.67 -18.78 2.95
CA ALA A 181 1.50 -19.82 3.56
C ALA A 181 2.31 -19.33 4.75
N GLN A 182 2.58 -18.03 4.84
CA GLN A 182 3.55 -17.51 5.81
C GLN A 182 2.96 -16.99 7.11
N GLN A 183 1.66 -16.80 7.18
CA GLN A 183 1.06 -16.27 8.40
C GLN A 183 1.15 -17.21 9.60
N HIS A 184 1.42 -18.49 9.36
CA HIS A 184 1.53 -19.48 10.41
C HIS A 184 2.97 -19.84 10.79
N ASP A 185 3.98 -19.47 9.96
CA ASP A 185 5.34 -19.99 10.10
C ASP A 185 6.43 -18.94 10.35
N VAL A 186 6.12 -17.65 10.36
CA VAL A 186 7.14 -16.61 10.55
C VAL A 186 7.17 -16.19 12.01
N PRO A 187 8.28 -16.43 12.73
CA PRO A 187 8.49 -15.87 14.06
C PRO A 187 8.45 -14.34 14.00
N ASP A 188 7.93 -13.71 15.04
CA ASP A 188 7.81 -12.24 15.13
C ASP A 188 9.14 -11.50 14.90
N ASP A 189 10.26 -12.18 15.16
CA ASP A 189 11.61 -11.67 14.98
C ASP A 189 12.12 -11.73 13.53
N ALA A 190 11.53 -12.58 12.68
CA ALA A 190 11.90 -12.64 11.26
C ALA A 190 11.33 -11.50 10.41
N GLN A 191 10.47 -10.68 10.99
CA GLN A 191 9.89 -9.50 10.34
C GLN A 191 10.77 -8.25 10.47
N SER A 192 11.90 -8.34 11.17
CA SER A 192 12.91 -7.29 11.24
C SER A 192 13.97 -7.48 10.16
N TYR A 193 13.68 -7.02 8.95
CA TYR A 193 14.72 -6.87 7.94
C TYR A 193 15.47 -5.56 8.15
N PRO A 194 16.79 -5.56 7.98
CA PRO A 194 17.60 -4.35 8.05
C PRO A 194 17.30 -3.37 6.94
#